data_da16616c3c9b80213761bfaa5e5bf2c7
#
_entry.id   da16616c3c9b80213761bfaa5e5bf2c7
#
_cell.length_a   1.000
_cell.length_b   1.000
_cell.length_c   1.000
_cell.angle_alpha   90.00
_cell.angle_beta   90.00
_cell.angle_gamma   90.00
#
_symmetry.space_group_name_H-M   'P 1'
#
loop_
_entity.id
_entity.type
_entity.pdbx_description
1 polymer ?
#
loop_
_entity_poly.entity_id
_entity_poly.type
_entity_poly.pdbx_seq_one_letter_code
_entity_poly.pdbx_strand_id
1 'polypeptide(L)' 'MQVRIRLQKSGKATHRSANYRIVAIARSVTRDGKRLDILGYYDPTKKPAVVSINKEKLNGWLKKGAQMTDTVRSLVKKA' A
#
# COMPACT_ATOMS: atom_id res chain seq x y z
N MET A 1 -2.10 -9.84 16.44
CA MET A 1 -1.29 -8.76 15.85
C MET A 1 -2.17 -7.96 14.90
N GLN A 2 -2.19 -6.64 15.06
CA GLN A 2 -2.94 -5.79 14.16
C GLN A 2 -2.08 -5.44 12.94
N VAL A 3 -2.67 -5.59 11.76
CA VAL A 3 -2.01 -5.29 10.51
C VAL A 3 -2.75 -4.14 9.82
N ARG A 4 -1.98 -3.20 9.30
CA ARG A 4 -2.53 -2.07 8.56
C ARG A 4 -2.02 -2.13 7.12
N ILE A 5 -2.90 -1.88 6.18
CA ILE A 5 -2.55 -1.78 4.76
C ILE A 5 -2.45 -0.29 4.43
N ARG A 6 -1.26 0.13 4.03
CA ARG A 6 -0.97 1.55 3.83
C ARG A 6 -0.02 1.76 2.67
N LEU A 7 0.09 3.01 2.23
CA LEU A 7 1.09 3.39 1.25
C LEU A 7 2.44 3.61 1.92
N GLN A 8 3.48 3.17 1.26
CA GLN A 8 4.86 3.40 1.70
C GLN A 8 5.66 3.87 0.49
N LYS A 9 6.47 4.91 0.67
CA LYS A 9 7.34 5.36 -0.41
C LYS A 9 8.34 4.28 -0.75
N SER A 10 8.51 4.02 -2.04
CA SER A 10 9.47 3.01 -2.51
C SER A 10 10.76 3.70 -2.93
N GLY A 11 11.86 3.30 -2.29
CA GLY A 11 13.19 3.77 -2.65
C GLY A 11 13.39 5.26 -2.42
N LYS A 12 14.35 5.83 -3.13
CA LYS A 12 14.62 7.26 -3.05
C LYS A 12 13.63 8.01 -3.93
N ALA A 13 12.65 8.64 -3.30
CA ALA A 13 11.71 9.47 -4.02
C ALA A 13 12.41 10.76 -4.46
N THR A 14 12.51 10.99 -5.76
CA THR A 14 12.93 12.28 -6.29
C THR A 14 11.69 13.14 -6.47
N HIS A 15 11.88 14.43 -6.70
CA HIS A 15 10.75 15.35 -6.92
C HIS A 15 9.89 14.95 -8.12
N ARG A 16 10.43 14.15 -9.04
CA ARG A 16 9.77 13.82 -10.29
C ARG A 16 9.14 12.44 -10.30
N SER A 17 9.45 11.60 -9.34
CA SER A 17 8.90 10.25 -9.30
C SER A 17 8.58 9.86 -7.89
N ALA A 18 7.32 10.07 -7.52
CA ALA A 18 6.81 9.61 -6.24
C ALA A 18 6.09 8.29 -6.47
N ASN A 19 6.84 7.21 -6.35
CA ASN A 19 6.26 5.87 -6.42
C ASN A 19 5.95 5.38 -5.01
N TYR A 20 4.78 4.81 -4.86
CA TYR A 20 4.34 4.26 -3.59
C TYR A 20 4.07 2.77 -3.73
N ARG A 21 4.35 2.02 -2.69
CA ARG A 21 3.95 0.63 -2.60
C ARG A 21 2.79 0.51 -1.62
N ILE A 22 1.85 -0.36 -1.96
CA ILE A 22 0.76 -0.70 -1.05
C ILE A 22 1.24 -1.91 -0.27
N VAL A 23 1.39 -1.74 1.04
CA VAL A 23 2.03 -2.76 1.89
C VAL A 23 1.16 -3.11 3.08
N ALA A 24 1.30 -4.34 3.54
CA ALA A 24 0.76 -4.79 4.82
C ALA A 24 1.88 -4.67 5.86
N ILE A 25 1.62 -3.96 6.93
CA ILE A 25 2.63 -3.70 7.96
C ILE A 25 1.98 -3.83 9.34
N ALA A 26 2.72 -4.34 10.30
CA ALA A 26 2.23 -4.42 11.67
C ALA A 26 2.04 -3.02 12.23
N ARG A 27 0.91 -2.78 12.89
CA ARG A 27 0.57 -1.46 13.41
C ARG A 27 1.60 -0.91 14.38
N SER A 28 2.21 -1.78 15.16
CA SER A 28 3.21 -1.40 16.15
C SER A 28 4.56 -1.01 15.56
N VAL A 29 4.77 -1.28 14.26
CA VAL A 29 6.04 -0.99 13.60
C VAL A 29 6.06 0.47 13.17
N THR A 30 7.20 1.15 13.36
CA THR A 30 7.37 2.51 12.89
C THR A 30 7.34 2.54 11.37
N ARG A 31 7.20 3.74 10.80
CA ARG A 31 7.11 3.87 9.35
C ARG A 31 8.34 3.35 8.62
N ASP A 32 9.48 3.24 9.29
CA ASP A 32 10.70 2.68 8.71
C ASP A 32 10.84 1.19 8.98
N GLY A 33 9.85 0.59 9.64
CA GLY A 33 9.87 -0.82 9.96
C GLY A 33 9.64 -1.71 8.75
N LYS A 34 9.96 -2.98 8.93
CA LYS A 34 9.80 -3.96 7.87
C LYS A 34 8.33 -4.23 7.59
N ARG A 35 7.98 -4.22 6.31
CA ARG A 35 6.64 -4.60 5.89
C ARG A 35 6.50 -6.11 5.90
N LEU A 36 5.28 -6.56 6.16
CA LEU A 36 4.95 -7.98 6.16
C LEU A 36 4.76 -8.51 4.74
N ASP A 37 4.19 -7.70 3.85
CA ASP A 37 3.92 -8.11 2.48
C ASP A 37 3.75 -6.87 1.60
N ILE A 38 4.00 -7.05 0.32
CA ILE A 38 3.75 -6.01 -0.69
C ILE A 38 2.54 -6.44 -1.50
N LEU A 39 1.49 -5.61 -1.49
CA LEU A 39 0.23 -5.91 -2.15
C LEU A 39 0.11 -5.28 -3.53
N GLY A 40 0.86 -4.22 -3.79
CA GLY A 40 0.78 -3.53 -5.06
C GLY A 40 1.59 -2.26 -5.06
N TYR A 41 1.33 -1.42 -6.04
CA TYR A 41 2.02 -0.15 -6.16
C TYR A 41 1.10 0.92 -6.75
N TYR A 42 1.47 2.17 -6.53
CA TYR A 42 0.72 3.33 -6.98
C TYR A 42 1.69 4.39 -7.49
N ASP A 43 1.43 4.89 -8.69
CA ASP A 43 2.21 5.95 -9.32
C ASP A 43 1.28 7.11 -9.67
N PRO A 44 1.24 8.17 -8.85
CA PRO A 44 0.37 9.30 -9.13
C PRO A 44 0.93 10.26 -10.18
N THR A 45 2.20 10.08 -10.59
CA THR A 45 2.83 10.99 -11.55
C THR A 45 2.36 10.76 -12.98
N LYS A 46 1.83 9.57 -13.26
CA LYS A 46 1.30 9.25 -14.58
C LYS A 46 -0.14 9.73 -14.73
N LYS A 47 -0.52 10.04 -15.95
CA LYS A 47 -1.89 10.47 -16.27
C LYS A 47 -2.50 9.49 -17.27
N PRO A 48 -3.52 8.71 -16.89
CA PRO A 48 -4.06 8.63 -15.53
C PRO A 48 -3.09 7.94 -14.58
N ALA A 49 -3.25 8.17 -13.28
CA ALA A 49 -2.43 7.53 -12.27
C ALA A 49 -2.53 6.00 -12.37
N VAL A 50 -1.40 5.34 -12.21
CA VAL A 50 -1.34 3.87 -12.30
C VAL A 50 -1.49 3.28 -10.91
N VAL A 51 -2.44 2.38 -10.77
CA VAL A 51 -2.64 1.61 -9.54
C VAL A 51 -2.66 0.13 -9.90
N SER A 52 -1.82 -0.65 -9.24
CA SER A 52 -1.81 -2.09 -9.41
C SER A 52 -1.91 -2.74 -8.04
N ILE A 53 -2.87 -3.62 -7.86
CA ILE A 53 -3.11 -4.29 -6.57
C ILE A 53 -3.30 -5.78 -6.81
N ASN A 54 -2.60 -6.59 -6.02
CA ASN A 54 -2.85 -8.03 -5.99
C ASN A 54 -4.05 -8.27 -5.08
N LYS A 55 -5.21 -8.45 -5.69
CA LYS A 55 -6.46 -8.59 -4.94
C LYS A 55 -6.50 -9.85 -4.09
N GLU A 56 -5.83 -10.91 -4.52
CA GLU A 56 -5.78 -12.15 -3.74
C GLU A 56 -5.05 -11.94 -2.41
N LYS A 57 -3.90 -11.29 -2.46
CA LYS A 57 -3.16 -10.96 -1.24
C LYS A 57 -3.95 -9.99 -0.36
N LEU A 58 -4.55 -8.98 -0.98
CA LEU A 58 -5.36 -8.02 -0.25
C LEU A 58 -6.49 -8.71 0.50
N ASN A 59 -7.24 -9.56 -0.20
CA ASN A 59 -8.35 -10.29 0.43
C ASN A 59 -7.86 -11.20 1.55
N GLY A 60 -6.70 -11.84 1.36
CA GLY A 60 -6.11 -12.69 2.39
C GLY A 60 -5.83 -11.91 3.66
N TRP A 61 -5.25 -10.72 3.54
CA TRP A 61 -4.96 -9.88 4.71
C TRP A 61 -6.23 -9.34 5.35
N LEU A 62 -7.21 -8.94 4.54
CA LEU A 62 -8.50 -8.46 5.07
C LEU A 62 -9.22 -9.54 5.85
N LYS A 63 -9.17 -10.78 5.41
CA LYS A 63 -9.74 -11.91 6.15
C LYS A 63 -9.06 -12.12 7.49
N LYS A 64 -7.79 -11.75 7.60
CA LYS A 64 -7.04 -11.83 8.85
C LYS A 64 -7.26 -10.64 9.76
N GLY A 65 -8.12 -9.70 9.35
CA GLY A 65 -8.44 -8.53 10.15
C GLY A 65 -7.61 -7.28 9.85
N ALA A 66 -6.85 -7.29 8.76
CA ALA A 66 -6.08 -6.12 8.38
C ALA A 66 -7.01 -4.96 8.03
N GLN A 67 -6.59 -3.74 8.37
CA GLN A 67 -7.37 -2.53 8.10
C GLN A 67 -6.65 -1.67 7.07
N MET A 68 -7.41 -1.16 6.11
CA MET A 68 -6.88 -0.26 5.08
C MET A 68 -6.97 1.19 5.56
N THR A 69 -5.94 1.99 5.23
CA THR A 69 -6.04 3.43 5.39
C THR A 69 -7.06 3.99 4.39
N ASP A 70 -7.55 5.21 4.63
CA ASP A 70 -8.53 5.83 3.74
C ASP A 70 -7.97 5.99 2.33
N THR A 71 -6.70 6.36 2.22
CA THR A 71 -6.04 6.49 0.91
C THR A 71 -6.04 5.17 0.16
N VAL A 72 -5.64 4.08 0.81
CA VAL A 72 -5.61 2.76 0.19
C VAL A 72 -7.02 2.31 -0.19
N ARG A 73 -7.99 2.57 0.68
CA ARG A 73 -9.39 2.22 0.40
C ARG A 73 -9.88 2.91 -0.88
N SER A 74 -9.55 4.17 -1.06
CA SER A 74 -9.91 4.90 -2.27
C SER A 74 -9.23 4.32 -3.50
N LEU A 75 -7.95 3.95 -3.39
CA LEU A 75 -7.21 3.36 -4.50
C LEU A 75 -7.76 1.99 -4.89
N VAL A 76 -8.16 1.19 -3.93
CA VAL A 76 -8.74 -0.13 -4.20
C VAL A 76 -10.03 -0.01 -4.99
N LYS A 77 -10.83 1.00 -4.72
CA LYS A 77 -12.06 1.24 -5.47
C LYS A 77 -11.81 1.60 -6.93
N LYS A 78 -10.68 2.24 -7.22
CA LYS A 78 -10.33 2.66 -8.57
C LYS A 78 -9.62 1.58 -9.37
N ALA A 79 -9.09 0.59 -8.68
CA ALA A 79 -8.32 -0.47 -9.32
C ALA A 79 -9.21 -1.54 -9.97
#